data_ca1f84fbe85bbfc29eb79ba5ab231918
#
_entry.id   ca1f84fbe85bbfc29eb79ba5ab231918
#
_cell.length_a   1.000
_cell.length_b   1.000
_cell.length_c   1.000
_cell.angle_alpha   90.00
_cell.angle_beta   90.00
_cell.angle_gamma   90.00
#
_symmetry.space_group_name_H-M   'P 1'
#
loop_
_entity.id
_entity.type
_entity.pdbx_description
1 polymer ?
#
loop_
_entity_poly.entity_id
_entity_poly.type
_entity_poly.pdbx_seq_one_letter_code
_entity_poly.pdbx_strand_id
1 'polypeptide(L)'
;MSGLRRAKIEKGKIMKIFNTLTRRKEEFVPLEPGKVKMYVCGPTVYNFIHIGNARPMIIFDTVRRYFEYKGYEVNYVSNFTDVDDKIIKKANEEGVDPSVISERYIAECKKDMADMNVKPATTHPQATKEIPGMLDMIGTLIEKGHAYVAKDGTVYFRTRSFKNYGELSHKNLDEMQSGLRELKVTGEENKEDSSDFVLWKPKKDGEPYWDSAWCKGRPGWHIECSVMAKRYLGDQIDIHA
;
A
#
# COMPACT_ATOMS: atom_id res chain seq x y z
N MET A 1 43.11 9.75 -3.00
CA MET A 1 42.98 9.03 -1.71
C MET A 1 42.32 9.96 -0.72
N SER A 2 41.02 9.92 -0.53
CA SER A 2 40.34 10.65 0.53
C SER A 2 39.53 9.62 1.34
N GLY A 3 40.11 9.27 2.50
CA GLY A 3 39.50 8.37 3.44
C GLY A 3 38.26 9.04 4.07
N LEU A 4 37.11 8.68 3.63
CA LEU A 4 35.87 8.93 4.35
C LEU A 4 35.96 8.24 5.73
N ARG A 5 36.22 9.04 6.77
CA ARG A 5 36.14 8.59 8.16
C ARG A 5 34.72 8.11 8.39
N ARG A 6 34.52 6.78 8.50
CA ARG A 6 33.31 6.22 9.10
C ARG A 6 33.18 6.84 10.49
N ALA A 7 32.22 7.74 10.65
CA ALA A 7 31.88 8.28 11.95
C ALA A 7 31.59 7.10 12.89
N LYS A 8 32.32 7.01 14.01
CA LYS A 8 32.01 6.09 15.10
C LYS A 8 30.60 6.43 15.56
N ILE A 9 29.65 5.53 15.31
CA ILE A 9 28.29 5.64 15.82
C ILE A 9 28.40 5.70 17.33
N GLU A 10 28.01 6.82 17.94
CA GLU A 10 27.84 6.90 19.38
C GLU A 10 26.78 5.89 19.79
N LYS A 11 27.23 4.75 20.32
CA LYS A 11 26.36 3.80 21.01
C LYS A 11 25.72 4.54 22.18
N GLY A 12 24.44 4.93 22.07
CA GLY A 12 23.77 5.46 23.26
C GLY A 12 22.67 6.48 23.07
N LYS A 13 22.42 7.04 21.89
CA LYS A 13 21.23 7.91 21.72
C LYS A 13 20.03 7.08 21.30
N ILE A 14 19.15 6.83 22.27
CA ILE A 14 17.82 6.27 22.07
C ILE A 14 17.10 7.07 20.98
N MET A 15 16.71 6.41 19.89
CA MET A 15 15.90 7.03 18.88
C MET A 15 14.43 6.96 19.30
N LYS A 16 13.73 8.10 19.23
CA LYS A 16 12.31 8.19 19.55
C LYS A 16 11.53 8.62 18.32
N ILE A 17 10.46 7.88 18.01
CA ILE A 17 9.52 8.23 16.96
C ILE A 17 8.10 8.30 17.54
N PHE A 18 7.21 8.98 16.85
CA PHE A 18 5.79 8.99 17.21
C PHE A 18 5.16 7.66 16.79
N ASN A 19 4.55 6.98 17.76
CA ASN A 19 3.80 5.75 17.52
C ASN A 19 2.31 6.09 17.39
N THR A 20 1.73 5.76 16.24
CA THR A 20 0.33 6.03 15.95
C THR A 20 -0.60 5.29 16.90
N LEU A 21 -0.26 4.05 17.28
CA LEU A 21 -1.05 3.24 18.20
C LEU A 21 -1.17 3.86 19.60
N THR A 22 -0.03 4.30 20.16
CA THR A 22 0.01 4.86 21.52
C THR A 22 -0.23 6.38 21.56
N ARG A 23 -0.20 7.04 20.38
CA ARG A 23 -0.22 8.51 20.21
C ARG A 23 0.88 9.25 21.01
N ARG A 24 2.01 8.62 21.21
CA ARG A 24 3.13 9.15 21.98
C ARG A 24 4.44 9.04 21.20
N LYS A 25 5.35 9.95 21.51
CA LYS A 25 6.73 9.84 21.05
C LYS A 25 7.48 8.93 22.02
N GLU A 26 7.83 7.75 21.56
CA GLU A 26 8.46 6.70 22.38
C GLU A 26 9.70 6.12 21.71
N GLU A 27 10.46 5.33 22.45
CA GLU A 27 11.64 4.65 21.94
C GLU A 27 11.28 3.71 20.80
N PHE A 28 12.03 3.82 19.70
CA PHE A 28 11.89 2.88 18.58
C PHE A 28 12.67 1.60 18.90
N VAL A 29 11.94 0.49 19.00
CA VAL A 29 12.48 -0.85 19.18
C VAL A 29 12.13 -1.65 17.93
N PRO A 30 13.12 -1.97 17.05
CA PRO A 30 12.84 -2.72 15.84
C PRO A 30 12.50 -4.19 16.16
N LEU A 31 11.71 -4.83 15.28
CA LEU A 31 11.36 -6.24 15.37
C LEU A 31 12.61 -7.15 15.33
N GLU A 32 13.59 -6.77 14.52
CA GLU A 32 14.89 -7.45 14.43
C GLU A 32 16.01 -6.47 14.81
N PRO A 33 16.88 -6.81 15.77
CA PRO A 33 17.97 -5.93 16.17
C PRO A 33 18.82 -5.45 14.99
N GLY A 34 18.98 -4.15 14.85
CA GLY A 34 19.77 -3.54 13.78
C GLY A 34 19.12 -3.48 12.41
N LYS A 35 17.88 -3.96 12.25
CA LYS A 35 17.14 -3.92 10.98
C LYS A 35 15.83 -3.14 11.13
N VAL A 36 15.36 -2.57 10.03
CA VAL A 36 14.07 -1.88 9.95
C VAL A 36 13.33 -2.34 8.72
N LYS A 37 12.12 -2.84 8.90
CA LYS A 37 11.17 -3.23 7.85
C LYS A 37 10.16 -2.10 7.64
N MET A 38 10.26 -1.40 6.51
CA MET A 38 9.44 -0.23 6.21
C MET A 38 8.67 -0.41 4.92
N TYR A 39 7.34 -0.31 4.99
CA TYR A 39 6.45 -0.27 3.84
C TYR A 39 5.81 1.11 3.72
N VAL A 40 5.93 1.71 2.55
CA VAL A 40 5.28 2.99 2.23
C VAL A 40 4.47 2.82 0.96
N CYS A 41 3.16 3.07 1.04
CA CYS A 41 2.28 2.98 -0.11
C CYS A 41 2.75 3.95 -1.21
N GLY A 42 2.95 3.42 -2.41
CA GLY A 42 3.38 4.19 -3.57
C GLY A 42 2.22 4.81 -4.36
N PRO A 43 2.51 5.55 -5.41
CA PRO A 43 1.50 6.22 -6.21
C PRO A 43 0.76 5.28 -7.15
N THR A 44 -0.48 5.65 -7.49
CA THR A 44 -1.16 5.14 -8.68
C THR A 44 -0.58 5.81 -9.91
N VAL A 45 -0.06 5.02 -10.84
CA VAL A 45 0.76 5.49 -11.97
C VAL A 45 -0.06 5.75 -13.23
N TYR A 46 -0.93 6.76 -13.17
CA TYR A 46 -1.80 7.15 -14.28
C TYR A 46 -1.46 8.53 -14.86
N ASN A 47 -0.62 9.31 -14.18
CA ASN A 47 -0.22 10.66 -14.58
C ASN A 47 1.11 11.02 -13.89
N PHE A 48 1.70 12.17 -14.28
CA PHE A 48 2.81 12.77 -13.55
C PHE A 48 2.47 12.93 -12.07
N ILE A 49 3.45 12.74 -11.21
CA ILE A 49 3.29 13.01 -9.78
C ILE A 49 3.15 14.52 -9.53
N HIS A 50 2.45 14.87 -8.49
CA HIS A 50 2.38 16.25 -7.99
C HIS A 50 2.98 16.35 -6.59
N ILE A 51 3.08 17.55 -6.04
CA ILE A 51 3.71 17.79 -4.73
C ILE A 51 3.12 16.92 -3.60
N GLY A 52 1.84 16.59 -3.68
CA GLY A 52 1.18 15.70 -2.72
C GLY A 52 1.70 14.27 -2.77
N ASN A 53 2.08 13.76 -3.96
CA ASN A 53 2.72 12.44 -4.10
C ASN A 53 4.21 12.49 -3.72
N ALA A 54 4.89 13.59 -4.06
CA ALA A 54 6.31 13.80 -3.75
C ALA A 54 6.57 13.88 -2.25
N ARG A 55 5.64 14.47 -1.48
CA ARG A 55 5.77 14.67 -0.03
C ARG A 55 6.08 13.36 0.74
N PRO A 56 5.27 12.28 0.68
CA PRO A 56 5.62 11.05 1.36
C PRO A 56 6.94 10.45 0.86
N MET A 57 7.25 10.52 -0.44
CA MET A 57 8.50 10.00 -1.00
C MET A 57 9.72 10.67 -0.36
N ILE A 58 9.73 12.00 -0.27
CA ILE A 58 10.82 12.78 0.34
C ILE A 58 10.90 12.52 1.85
N ILE A 59 9.76 12.51 2.55
CA ILE A 59 9.73 12.31 4.01
C ILE A 59 10.28 10.92 4.36
N PHE A 60 9.80 9.87 3.70
CA PHE A 60 10.23 8.51 4.03
C PHE A 60 11.63 8.17 3.52
N ASP A 61 12.11 8.81 2.45
CA ASP A 61 13.53 8.75 2.10
C ASP A 61 14.41 9.40 3.20
N THR A 62 13.97 10.53 3.75
CA THR A 62 14.65 11.18 4.88
C THR A 62 14.66 10.28 6.12
N VAL A 63 13.53 9.66 6.44
CA VAL A 63 13.42 8.69 7.55
C VAL A 63 14.37 7.50 7.32
N ARG A 64 14.35 6.91 6.12
CA ARG A 64 15.25 5.83 5.72
C ARG A 64 16.71 6.23 5.90
N ARG A 65 17.13 7.38 5.35
CA ARG A 65 18.51 7.87 5.46
C ARG A 65 18.92 8.09 6.91
N TYR A 66 18.01 8.54 7.76
CA TYR A 66 18.28 8.71 9.17
C TYR A 66 18.48 7.38 9.89
N PHE A 67 17.67 6.34 9.60
CA PHE A 67 17.90 4.99 10.11
C PHE A 67 19.25 4.44 9.65
N GLU A 68 19.57 4.56 8.36
CA GLU A 68 20.86 4.16 7.80
C GLU A 68 22.01 4.88 8.48
N TYR A 69 21.89 6.20 8.72
CA TYR A 69 22.87 7.00 9.46
C TYR A 69 23.05 6.50 10.91
N LYS A 70 21.97 6.03 11.54
CA LYS A 70 22.00 5.44 12.88
C LYS A 70 22.53 4.01 12.89
N GLY A 71 22.88 3.44 11.74
CA GLY A 71 23.50 2.13 11.59
C GLY A 71 22.52 0.98 11.42
N TYR A 72 21.26 1.26 11.15
CA TYR A 72 20.28 0.22 10.81
C TYR A 72 20.38 -0.19 9.34
N GLU A 73 20.18 -1.47 9.06
CA GLU A 73 19.88 -1.98 7.74
C GLU A 73 18.38 -1.76 7.48
N VAL A 74 18.04 -0.99 6.44
CA VAL A 74 16.64 -0.65 6.13
C VAL A 74 16.18 -1.41 4.90
N ASN A 75 15.23 -2.33 5.07
CA ASN A 75 14.47 -2.90 3.97
C ASN A 75 13.24 -2.02 3.71
N TYR A 76 13.35 -1.16 2.70
CA TYR A 76 12.32 -0.20 2.31
C TYR A 76 11.59 -0.68 1.07
N VAL A 77 10.29 -0.92 1.20
CA VAL A 77 9.39 -1.34 0.11
C VAL A 77 8.39 -0.23 -0.18
N SER A 78 8.28 0.16 -1.44
CA SER A 78 7.28 1.11 -1.91
C SER A 78 6.78 0.67 -3.28
N ASN A 79 5.48 0.37 -3.39
CA ASN A 79 4.89 -0.20 -4.60
C ASN A 79 4.59 0.86 -5.67
N PHE A 80 4.27 0.37 -6.86
CA PHE A 80 3.50 1.10 -7.86
C PHE A 80 2.13 0.42 -8.03
N THR A 81 1.05 1.19 -7.85
CA THR A 81 -0.30 0.72 -8.21
C THR A 81 -0.47 0.93 -9.70
N ASP A 82 -0.29 -0.15 -10.46
CA ASP A 82 -0.29 -0.19 -11.92
C ASP A 82 -1.59 -0.78 -12.52
N VAL A 83 -2.61 -1.00 -11.68
CA VAL A 83 -3.98 -1.34 -12.06
C VAL A 83 -4.97 -0.54 -11.22
N ASP A 84 -5.74 0.35 -11.85
CA ASP A 84 -6.70 1.23 -11.18
C ASP A 84 -7.69 1.81 -12.19
N ASP A 85 -8.88 2.23 -11.74
CA ASP A 85 -9.90 2.86 -12.58
C ASP A 85 -9.36 4.08 -13.35
N LYS A 86 -8.45 4.86 -12.75
CA LYS A 86 -7.84 6.03 -13.38
C LYS A 86 -6.91 5.67 -14.52
N ILE A 87 -6.15 4.57 -14.37
CA ILE A 87 -5.27 4.04 -15.43
C ILE A 87 -6.11 3.56 -16.61
N ILE A 88 -7.16 2.78 -16.33
CA ILE A 88 -8.08 2.24 -17.34
C ILE A 88 -8.76 3.39 -18.09
N LYS A 89 -9.29 4.38 -17.37
CA LYS A 89 -9.91 5.56 -17.98
C LYS A 89 -8.97 6.26 -18.93
N LYS A 90 -7.74 6.53 -18.49
CA LYS A 90 -6.73 7.21 -19.31
C LYS A 90 -6.31 6.39 -20.53
N ALA A 91 -6.17 5.07 -20.36
CA ALA A 91 -5.87 4.16 -21.47
C ALA A 91 -6.96 4.18 -22.54
N ASN A 92 -8.22 4.18 -22.13
CA ASN A 92 -9.36 4.28 -23.04
C ASN A 92 -9.40 5.65 -23.76
N GLU A 93 -9.08 6.75 -23.05
CA GLU A 93 -8.99 8.10 -23.65
C GLU A 93 -7.89 8.20 -24.69
N GLU A 94 -6.75 7.52 -24.49
CA GLU A 94 -5.61 7.50 -25.40
C GLU A 94 -5.68 6.37 -26.45
N GLY A 95 -6.62 5.44 -26.34
CA GLY A 95 -6.76 4.29 -27.24
C GLY A 95 -5.61 3.29 -27.14
N VAL A 96 -5.01 3.11 -25.97
CA VAL A 96 -3.88 2.21 -25.70
C VAL A 96 -4.19 1.20 -24.61
N ASP A 97 -3.35 0.17 -24.48
CA ASP A 97 -3.45 -0.77 -23.37
C ASP A 97 -3.11 -0.11 -22.02
N PRO A 98 -3.80 -0.43 -20.92
CA PRO A 98 -3.51 0.11 -19.58
C PRO A 98 -2.06 -0.06 -19.14
N SER A 99 -1.36 -1.12 -19.57
CA SER A 99 0.06 -1.32 -19.27
C SER A 99 0.96 -0.23 -19.87
N VAL A 100 0.61 0.28 -21.05
CA VAL A 100 1.37 1.39 -21.71
C VAL A 100 1.32 2.66 -20.84
N ILE A 101 0.16 2.94 -20.25
CA ILE A 101 -0.01 4.08 -19.34
C ILE A 101 0.82 3.87 -18.08
N SER A 102 0.67 2.73 -17.42
CA SER A 102 1.38 2.47 -16.16
C SER A 102 2.88 2.43 -16.33
N GLU A 103 3.42 1.79 -17.36
CA GLU A 103 4.86 1.75 -17.65
C GLU A 103 5.43 3.14 -17.92
N ARG A 104 4.72 3.96 -18.70
CA ARG A 104 5.10 5.35 -18.97
C ARG A 104 5.23 6.14 -17.66
N TYR A 105 4.20 6.13 -16.83
CA TYR A 105 4.21 6.93 -15.61
C TYR A 105 5.03 6.33 -14.45
N ILE A 106 5.35 5.04 -14.47
CA ILE A 106 6.41 4.48 -13.63
C ILE A 106 7.76 5.06 -14.00
N ALA A 107 8.07 5.15 -15.30
CA ALA A 107 9.32 5.72 -15.77
C ALA A 107 9.44 7.22 -15.39
N GLU A 108 8.38 8.00 -15.63
CA GLU A 108 8.34 9.42 -15.26
C GLU A 108 8.45 9.61 -13.73
N CYS A 109 7.73 8.81 -12.92
CA CYS A 109 7.82 8.86 -11.48
C CYS A 109 9.25 8.57 -10.97
N LYS A 110 9.91 7.57 -11.54
CA LYS A 110 11.31 7.26 -11.17
C LYS A 110 12.26 8.40 -11.51
N LYS A 111 12.04 9.07 -12.65
CA LYS A 111 12.81 10.25 -13.04
C LYS A 111 12.58 11.41 -12.06
N ASP A 112 11.33 11.72 -11.75
CA ASP A 112 10.98 12.78 -10.79
C ASP A 112 11.58 12.49 -9.41
N MET A 113 11.54 11.22 -8.95
CA MET A 113 12.18 10.82 -7.70
C MET A 113 13.69 11.07 -7.73
N ALA A 114 14.37 10.73 -8.83
CA ALA A 114 15.81 10.98 -8.99
C ALA A 114 16.13 12.48 -8.99
N ASP A 115 15.33 13.28 -9.70
CA ASP A 115 15.49 14.74 -9.77
C ASP A 115 15.29 15.42 -8.39
N MET A 116 14.43 14.84 -7.54
CA MET A 116 14.25 15.23 -6.14
C MET A 116 15.30 14.66 -5.17
N ASN A 117 16.31 13.94 -5.67
CA ASN A 117 17.32 13.24 -4.86
C ASN A 117 16.72 12.19 -3.88
N VAL A 118 15.58 11.62 -4.21
CA VAL A 118 14.97 10.50 -3.47
C VAL A 118 15.64 9.19 -3.91
N LYS A 119 16.18 8.44 -2.97
CA LYS A 119 16.78 7.12 -3.28
C LYS A 119 15.67 6.13 -3.70
N PRO A 120 15.91 5.27 -4.70
CA PRO A 120 15.02 4.15 -4.99
C PRO A 120 14.77 3.30 -3.74
N ALA A 121 13.56 2.80 -3.54
CA ALA A 121 13.30 1.82 -2.50
C ALA A 121 14.15 0.56 -2.71
N THR A 122 14.29 -0.26 -1.68
CA THR A 122 14.95 -1.58 -1.80
C THR A 122 14.20 -2.43 -2.83
N THR A 123 12.87 -2.31 -2.83
CA THR A 123 11.99 -2.99 -3.79
C THR A 123 10.82 -2.08 -4.15
N HIS A 124 10.50 -2.03 -5.45
CA HIS A 124 9.31 -1.38 -5.99
C HIS A 124 8.40 -2.45 -6.64
N PRO A 125 7.57 -3.17 -5.87
CA PRO A 125 6.65 -4.13 -6.46
C PRO A 125 5.55 -3.42 -7.26
N GLN A 126 5.01 -4.13 -8.25
CA GLN A 126 3.86 -3.72 -9.05
C GLN A 126 2.65 -4.57 -8.70
N ALA A 127 1.49 -3.96 -8.51
CA ALA A 127 0.27 -4.67 -8.12
C ALA A 127 -0.10 -5.81 -9.10
N THR A 128 0.06 -5.58 -10.41
CA THR A 128 -0.22 -6.60 -11.45
C THR A 128 0.65 -7.84 -11.36
N LYS A 129 1.82 -7.76 -10.72
CA LYS A 129 2.75 -8.89 -10.53
C LYS A 129 2.46 -9.69 -9.26
N GLU A 130 1.56 -9.20 -8.42
CA GLU A 130 1.24 -9.78 -7.10
C GLU A 130 -0.16 -10.40 -7.04
N ILE A 131 -0.85 -10.53 -8.16
CA ILE A 131 -2.21 -11.08 -8.25
C ILE A 131 -2.34 -12.46 -7.58
N PRO A 132 -1.45 -13.44 -7.81
CA PRO A 132 -1.57 -14.73 -7.14
C PRO A 132 -1.60 -14.62 -5.62
N GLY A 133 -0.72 -13.81 -5.04
CA GLY A 133 -0.69 -13.57 -3.59
C GLY A 133 -1.95 -12.86 -3.08
N MET A 134 -2.56 -11.98 -3.89
CA MET A 134 -3.83 -11.35 -3.55
C MET A 134 -4.97 -12.37 -3.52
N LEU A 135 -5.05 -13.26 -4.49
CA LEU A 135 -6.05 -14.32 -4.54
C LEU A 135 -5.92 -15.28 -3.33
N ASP A 136 -4.71 -15.68 -3.00
CA ASP A 136 -4.42 -16.54 -1.83
C ASP A 136 -4.82 -15.86 -0.51
N MET A 137 -4.48 -14.58 -0.36
CA MET A 137 -4.85 -13.83 0.86
C MET A 137 -6.37 -13.66 0.96
N ILE A 138 -7.06 -13.33 -0.13
CA ILE A 138 -8.51 -13.20 -0.16
C ILE A 138 -9.18 -14.55 0.19
N GLY A 139 -8.71 -15.66 -0.40
CA GLY A 139 -9.18 -17.00 -0.07
C GLY A 139 -9.06 -17.30 1.41
N THR A 140 -7.89 -17.01 2.00
CA THR A 140 -7.66 -17.16 3.45
C THR A 140 -8.61 -16.30 4.29
N LEU A 141 -8.92 -15.07 3.87
CA LEU A 141 -9.85 -14.20 4.58
C LEU A 141 -11.29 -14.74 4.51
N ILE A 142 -11.69 -15.31 3.37
CA ILE A 142 -13.00 -15.96 3.24
C ILE A 142 -13.10 -17.18 4.15
N GLU A 143 -12.11 -18.07 4.12
CA GLU A 143 -12.04 -19.25 4.98
C GLU A 143 -12.12 -18.91 6.48
N LYS A 144 -11.51 -17.81 6.88
CA LYS A 144 -11.54 -17.28 8.25
C LYS A 144 -12.82 -16.50 8.61
N GLY A 145 -13.72 -16.29 7.65
CA GLY A 145 -14.95 -15.54 7.85
C GLY A 145 -14.78 -14.01 7.88
N HIS A 146 -13.60 -13.52 7.49
CA HIS A 146 -13.31 -12.08 7.41
C HIS A 146 -13.60 -11.45 6.05
N ALA A 147 -13.98 -12.24 5.08
CA ALA A 147 -14.44 -11.78 3.77
C ALA A 147 -15.62 -12.62 3.29
N TYR A 148 -16.39 -12.08 2.34
CA TYR A 148 -17.53 -12.76 1.75
C TYR A 148 -17.67 -12.41 0.26
N VAL A 149 -18.33 -13.30 -0.48
CA VAL A 149 -18.61 -13.13 -1.90
C VAL A 149 -20.05 -12.66 -2.06
N ALA A 150 -20.25 -11.52 -2.69
CA ALA A 150 -21.56 -11.00 -3.02
C ALA A 150 -22.16 -11.69 -4.26
N LYS A 151 -23.44 -11.45 -4.53
CA LYS A 151 -24.18 -12.12 -5.62
C LYS A 151 -23.61 -11.84 -7.03
N ASP A 152 -22.97 -10.70 -7.21
CA ASP A 152 -22.33 -10.28 -8.46
C ASP A 152 -20.89 -10.80 -8.60
N GLY A 153 -20.37 -11.54 -7.62
CA GLY A 153 -19.01 -12.04 -7.57
C GLY A 153 -18.00 -11.07 -6.96
N THR A 154 -18.43 -9.89 -6.51
CA THR A 154 -17.56 -8.97 -5.76
C THR A 154 -17.21 -9.60 -4.41
N VAL A 155 -15.94 -9.53 -4.03
CA VAL A 155 -15.49 -9.96 -2.71
C VAL A 155 -15.24 -8.76 -1.83
N TYR A 156 -15.87 -8.75 -0.65
CA TYR A 156 -15.74 -7.69 0.35
C TYR A 156 -15.01 -8.19 1.60
N PHE A 157 -14.25 -7.33 2.21
CA PHE A 157 -13.77 -7.52 3.58
C PHE A 157 -14.89 -7.18 4.55
N ARG A 158 -15.20 -8.12 5.47
CA ARG A 158 -16.22 -7.95 6.52
C ARG A 158 -15.59 -7.22 7.70
N THR A 159 -15.67 -5.90 7.69
CA THR A 159 -14.95 -5.01 8.62
C THR A 159 -15.29 -5.30 10.08
N ARG A 160 -16.58 -5.53 10.40
CA ARG A 160 -17.03 -5.84 11.76
C ARG A 160 -16.62 -7.22 12.28
N SER A 161 -16.15 -8.11 11.41
CA SER A 161 -15.61 -9.41 11.82
C SER A 161 -14.24 -9.29 12.50
N PHE A 162 -13.54 -8.18 12.30
CA PHE A 162 -12.22 -7.94 12.89
C PHE A 162 -12.35 -7.04 14.11
N LYS A 163 -12.31 -7.66 15.30
CA LYS A 163 -12.63 -7.02 16.60
C LYS A 163 -11.85 -5.72 16.84
N ASN A 164 -10.60 -5.65 16.42
CA ASN A 164 -9.71 -4.50 16.66
C ASN A 164 -9.59 -3.59 15.44
N TYR A 165 -10.55 -3.64 14.50
CA TYR A 165 -10.53 -2.76 13.34
C TYR A 165 -10.63 -1.29 13.75
N GLY A 166 -9.70 -0.48 13.26
CA GLY A 166 -9.63 0.94 13.62
C GLY A 166 -8.78 1.26 14.85
N GLU A 167 -8.31 0.26 15.61
CA GLU A 167 -7.51 0.48 16.83
C GLU A 167 -6.23 1.29 16.53
N LEU A 168 -5.44 0.91 15.51
CA LEU A 168 -4.24 1.64 15.13
C LEU A 168 -4.51 3.09 14.73
N SER A 169 -5.57 3.33 13.97
CA SER A 169 -5.94 4.66 13.48
C SER A 169 -6.79 5.46 14.47
N HIS A 170 -7.19 4.83 15.58
CA HIS A 170 -8.14 5.38 16.56
C HIS A 170 -9.47 5.82 15.93
N LYS A 171 -9.91 5.11 14.90
CA LYS A 171 -11.19 5.35 14.25
C LYS A 171 -12.26 4.43 14.82
N ASN A 172 -13.41 5.01 15.13
CA ASN A 172 -14.60 4.26 15.50
C ASN A 172 -15.44 3.99 14.25
N LEU A 173 -15.74 2.72 13.99
CA LEU A 173 -16.56 2.32 12.83
C LEU A 173 -17.94 2.97 12.82
N ASP A 174 -18.56 3.13 13.99
CA ASP A 174 -19.90 3.71 14.09
C ASP A 174 -19.91 5.21 13.76
N GLU A 175 -18.84 5.91 14.10
CA GLU A 175 -18.63 7.33 13.71
C GLU A 175 -18.31 7.49 12.22
N MET A 176 -17.69 6.49 11.60
CA MET A 176 -17.38 6.53 10.17
C MET A 176 -18.64 6.42 9.29
N GLN A 177 -19.71 5.80 9.79
CA GLN A 177 -20.99 5.72 9.09
C GLN A 177 -21.70 7.06 8.97
N SER A 178 -21.51 7.97 9.93
CA SER A 178 -22.14 9.28 9.95
C SER A 178 -21.43 10.35 9.13
N GLY A 179 -20.21 10.08 8.67
CA GLY A 179 -19.33 11.02 7.99
C GLY A 179 -19.15 10.74 6.50
N LEU A 180 -20.17 10.99 5.69
CA LEU A 180 -20.08 11.48 4.31
C LEU A 180 -19.01 10.88 3.37
N ARG A 181 -19.40 9.94 2.53
CA ARG A 181 -19.06 10.03 1.11
C ARG A 181 -20.34 9.95 0.28
N GLU A 182 -20.82 11.09 -0.22
CA GLU A 182 -21.87 11.20 -1.24
C GLU A 182 -21.48 10.58 -2.60
N LEU A 183 -20.32 9.94 -2.69
CA LEU A 183 -19.91 9.17 -3.84
C LEU A 183 -20.55 7.77 -3.73
N LYS A 184 -21.72 7.62 -4.34
CA LYS A 184 -22.30 6.30 -4.64
C LYS A 184 -21.29 5.52 -5.47
N VAL A 185 -20.55 4.65 -4.83
CA VAL A 185 -19.67 3.68 -5.52
C VAL A 185 -20.58 2.54 -5.97
N THR A 186 -20.55 2.21 -7.26
CA THR A 186 -21.29 1.08 -7.84
C THR A 186 -21.02 -0.19 -7.01
N GLY A 187 -22.07 -0.87 -6.55
CA GLY A 187 -21.98 -2.07 -5.74
C GLY A 187 -22.21 -1.89 -4.23
N GLU A 188 -22.51 -0.67 -3.76
CA GLU A 188 -22.81 -0.44 -2.33
C GLU A 188 -24.04 -1.22 -1.83
N GLU A 189 -24.99 -1.51 -2.70
CA GLU A 189 -26.19 -2.30 -2.42
C GLU A 189 -25.89 -3.78 -2.10
N ASN A 190 -24.69 -4.27 -2.43
CA ASN A 190 -24.27 -5.66 -2.21
C ASN A 190 -23.45 -5.85 -0.92
N LYS A 191 -23.20 -4.79 -0.16
CA LYS A 191 -22.45 -4.87 1.09
C LYS A 191 -23.33 -5.33 2.24
N GLU A 192 -22.77 -6.17 3.14
CA GLU A 192 -23.41 -6.52 4.41
C GLU A 192 -23.40 -5.36 5.41
N ASP A 193 -22.34 -4.55 5.41
CA ASP A 193 -22.18 -3.33 6.21
C ASP A 193 -21.56 -2.22 5.36
N SER A 194 -21.98 -0.98 5.58
CA SER A 194 -21.46 0.18 4.84
C SER A 194 -19.96 0.41 5.01
N SER A 195 -19.37 -0.08 6.10
CA SER A 195 -17.93 -0.01 6.36
C SER A 195 -17.11 -1.05 5.60
N ASP A 196 -17.76 -2.06 5.00
CA ASP A 196 -17.08 -3.09 4.23
C ASP A 196 -16.46 -2.51 2.97
N PHE A 197 -15.34 -3.06 2.55
CA PHE A 197 -14.63 -2.58 1.37
C PHE A 197 -14.23 -3.71 0.42
N VAL A 198 -14.10 -3.36 -0.85
CA VAL A 198 -13.83 -4.31 -1.92
C VAL A 198 -12.40 -4.87 -1.83
N LEU A 199 -12.27 -6.18 -1.89
CA LEU A 199 -11.02 -6.91 -2.05
C LEU A 199 -10.81 -7.39 -3.49
N TRP A 200 -11.90 -7.79 -4.16
CA TRP A 200 -11.91 -8.22 -5.56
C TRP A 200 -13.20 -7.78 -6.22
N LYS A 201 -13.13 -7.26 -7.44
CA LYS A 201 -14.31 -6.80 -8.18
C LYS A 201 -14.39 -7.42 -9.57
N PRO A 202 -15.61 -7.75 -10.05
CA PRO A 202 -15.83 -8.25 -11.40
C PRO A 202 -15.30 -7.28 -12.45
N LYS A 203 -14.78 -7.84 -13.54
CA LYS A 203 -14.37 -7.04 -14.71
C LYS A 203 -15.57 -6.36 -15.34
N LYS A 204 -15.34 -5.20 -15.91
CA LYS A 204 -16.22 -4.57 -16.89
C LYS A 204 -15.65 -4.74 -18.30
N ASP A 205 -16.46 -4.47 -19.32
CA ASP A 205 -15.99 -4.51 -20.69
C ASP A 205 -14.83 -3.53 -20.92
N GLY A 206 -13.78 -4.03 -21.58
CA GLY A 206 -12.57 -3.23 -21.84
C GLY A 206 -11.60 -3.09 -20.65
N GLU A 207 -11.90 -3.70 -19.51
CA GLU A 207 -10.98 -3.69 -18.34
C GLU A 207 -10.01 -4.88 -18.36
N PRO A 208 -8.76 -4.71 -17.90
CA PRO A 208 -7.87 -5.81 -17.60
C PRO A 208 -8.47 -6.68 -16.50
N TYR A 209 -8.26 -7.99 -16.59
CA TYR A 209 -8.81 -8.92 -15.60
C TYR A 209 -7.92 -10.15 -15.43
N TRP A 210 -8.12 -10.81 -14.31
CA TRP A 210 -7.53 -12.10 -13.97
C TRP A 210 -8.62 -13.09 -13.57
N ASP A 211 -8.37 -14.37 -13.80
CA ASP A 211 -9.27 -15.42 -13.35
C ASP A 211 -9.17 -15.59 -11.83
N SER A 212 -10.30 -15.80 -11.18
CA SER A 212 -10.39 -16.13 -9.77
C SER A 212 -11.47 -17.17 -9.50
N ALA A 213 -11.52 -17.70 -8.29
CA ALA A 213 -12.58 -18.63 -7.87
C ALA A 213 -13.98 -17.98 -7.80
N TRP A 214 -14.05 -16.64 -7.79
CA TRP A 214 -15.30 -15.90 -7.57
C TRP A 214 -15.84 -15.29 -8.88
N CYS A 215 -14.97 -14.66 -9.63
CA CYS A 215 -15.30 -14.09 -10.94
C CYS A 215 -14.03 -13.70 -11.69
N LYS A 216 -14.13 -13.52 -13.01
CA LYS A 216 -13.12 -12.78 -13.77
C LYS A 216 -13.14 -11.34 -13.32
N GLY A 217 -12.02 -10.82 -12.83
CA GLY A 217 -12.01 -9.52 -12.17
C GLY A 217 -10.62 -8.97 -11.88
N ARG A 218 -10.57 -8.02 -11.00
CA ARG A 218 -9.35 -7.33 -10.58
C ARG A 218 -9.37 -6.96 -9.10
N PRO A 219 -8.19 -6.71 -8.49
CA PRO A 219 -8.11 -6.39 -7.07
C PRO A 219 -8.81 -5.09 -6.72
N GLY A 220 -9.33 -5.03 -5.50
CA GLY A 220 -9.63 -3.79 -4.80
C GLY A 220 -8.34 -3.16 -4.28
N TRP A 221 -8.34 -1.86 -4.09
CA TRP A 221 -7.15 -1.09 -3.74
C TRP A 221 -6.45 -1.55 -2.46
N HIS A 222 -7.22 -1.93 -1.43
CA HIS A 222 -6.67 -2.19 -0.10
C HIS A 222 -5.91 -3.52 0.05
N ILE A 223 -6.20 -4.53 -0.78
CA ILE A 223 -5.52 -5.84 -0.69
C ILE A 223 -4.07 -5.76 -1.18
N GLU A 224 -3.78 -4.86 -2.11
CA GLU A 224 -2.48 -4.72 -2.76
C GLU A 224 -1.35 -4.51 -1.77
N CYS A 225 -1.46 -3.45 -0.94
CA CYS A 225 -0.42 -3.12 0.04
C CYS A 225 -0.23 -4.22 1.08
N SER A 226 -1.33 -4.87 1.51
CA SER A 226 -1.26 -5.96 2.49
C SER A 226 -0.45 -7.14 1.97
N VAL A 227 -0.69 -7.54 0.73
CA VAL A 227 0.02 -8.65 0.08
C VAL A 227 1.47 -8.31 -0.16
N MET A 228 1.75 -7.13 -0.71
CA MET A 228 3.12 -6.71 -0.99
C MET A 228 3.94 -6.51 0.29
N ALA A 229 3.35 -5.92 1.33
CA ALA A 229 4.02 -5.80 2.63
C ALA A 229 4.38 -7.18 3.19
N LYS A 230 3.42 -8.10 3.23
CA LYS A 230 3.66 -9.48 3.70
C LYS A 230 4.72 -10.20 2.90
N ARG A 231 4.66 -10.13 1.57
CA ARG A 231 5.60 -10.84 0.67
C ARG A 231 7.04 -10.38 0.82
N TYR A 232 7.27 -9.08 0.92
CA TYR A 232 8.62 -8.51 0.89
C TYR A 232 9.21 -8.22 2.27
N LEU A 233 8.37 -8.10 3.31
CA LEU A 233 8.80 -7.74 4.67
C LEU A 233 8.41 -8.78 5.72
N GLY A 234 7.48 -9.72 5.41
CA GLY A 234 7.00 -10.74 6.32
C GLY A 234 5.71 -10.36 7.03
N ASP A 235 5.31 -11.18 8.01
CA ASP A 235 4.02 -11.03 8.70
C ASP A 235 3.96 -9.80 9.62
N GLN A 236 5.10 -9.28 10.03
CA GLN A 236 5.20 -8.09 10.88
C GLN A 236 6.20 -7.10 10.27
N ILE A 237 5.87 -5.84 10.38
CA ILE A 237 6.67 -4.71 9.88
C ILE A 237 6.84 -3.65 10.97
N ASP A 238 7.93 -2.90 10.92
CA ASP A 238 8.21 -1.85 11.91
C ASP A 238 7.46 -0.55 11.59
N ILE A 239 7.39 -0.20 10.31
CA ILE A 239 6.80 1.06 9.85
C ILE A 239 5.91 0.80 8.64
N HIS A 240 4.66 1.26 8.72
CA HIS A 240 3.72 1.30 7.60
C HIS A 240 3.21 2.73 7.40
N ALA A 241 3.22 3.25 6.15
CA ALA A 241 2.75 4.59 5.80
C ALA A 241 2.09 4.61 4.41
#